data_306e41ac950a38d34519967f43df20f0
#
_entry.id   306e41ac950a38d34519967f43df20f0
#
_cell.length_a   1.000
_cell.length_b   1.000
_cell.length_c   1.000
_cell.angle_alpha   90.00
_cell.angle_beta   90.00
_cell.angle_gamma   90.00
#
_symmetry.space_group_name_H-M   'P 1'
#
loop_
_entity.id
_entity.type
_entity.pdbx_description
1 polymer ?
#
loop_
_entity_poly.entity_id
_entity_poly.type
_entity_poly.pdbx_seq_one_letter_code
_entity_poly.pdbx_strand_id
1 'polypeptide(L)'
;MNNNSSGGKAIRGLDVLILGFAFFATYFGAGNLIFPPQLGLNSGSDFLSGLAGLTLSGIFLPIFTLIVIGLNGDVHSITERVGKNTYNVLLAALMLVCTFVSIPRTCATAIQLGIQGNLPAAPFIPLVIAYFVISFFFVADQNNVMDRMGKYLTPLLALILVIVAFVGIFNPLGTPVAPAVDHPFVNAFLGGYNTGDVLVSFIMAAVFISSIYGKGYTTVGQRNKVLIYCGIVSFVLLLIIYGSLLYMGACVSGDYAQNIGRAELLVAIIQRVGTWVMVPMGIAVVLACLTTAIGQIAAVAEFTSTATGNRISYKQVAVACCILSALTALLGVDGIVTYIGWIFGICYPPCLALLVLGIIGRFMPNNSAYKGSVYLVTLFALLESLPGLSSLGFAKAIVAATPLSTYGFGWIVPFIIGLIGGSIIGHFVSASEPVEAEAK
;
A
#
# COMPACT_ATOMS: atom_id res chain seq x y z
N MET A 1 44.64 25.66 1.35
CA MET A 1 43.31 26.16 0.93
C MET A 1 42.89 25.35 -0.27
N ASN A 2 42.17 24.24 -0.06
CA ASN A 2 41.50 23.48 -1.12
C ASN A 2 40.03 23.51 -0.78
N ASN A 3 39.29 24.41 -1.43
CA ASN A 3 37.85 24.43 -1.45
C ASN A 3 37.35 23.19 -2.26
N ASN A 4 37.21 22.06 -1.63
CA ASN A 4 36.36 21.00 -2.12
C ASN A 4 34.91 21.44 -1.95
N SER A 5 34.41 22.23 -2.90
CA SER A 5 32.97 22.37 -3.14
C SER A 5 32.42 20.98 -3.48
N SER A 6 31.77 20.33 -2.51
CA SER A 6 30.95 19.15 -2.73
C SER A 6 29.75 19.56 -3.58
N GLY A 7 30.00 19.80 -4.87
CA GLY A 7 28.97 20.07 -5.87
C GLY A 7 28.14 18.81 -6.08
N GLY A 8 27.05 18.66 -5.34
CA GLY A 8 26.12 17.58 -5.57
C GLY A 8 25.61 17.64 -7.01
N LYS A 9 25.42 16.48 -7.64
CA LYS A 9 24.88 16.33 -9.00
C LYS A 9 23.59 17.14 -9.16
N ALA A 10 23.47 17.96 -10.21
CA ALA A 10 22.22 18.67 -10.49
C ALA A 10 21.07 17.68 -10.69
N ILE A 11 19.90 17.98 -10.11
CA ILE A 11 18.71 17.13 -10.26
C ILE A 11 18.24 17.20 -11.71
N ARG A 12 18.22 16.05 -12.39
CA ARG A 12 17.77 15.93 -13.80
C ARG A 12 16.30 15.59 -13.85
N GLY A 13 15.51 16.34 -14.62
CA GLY A 13 14.07 16.07 -14.80
C GLY A 13 13.78 14.66 -15.30
N LEU A 14 14.63 14.10 -16.17
CA LEU A 14 14.48 12.73 -16.67
C LEU A 14 14.66 11.69 -15.56
N ASP A 15 15.62 11.86 -14.64
CA ASP A 15 15.79 10.97 -13.50
C ASP A 15 14.57 11.01 -12.57
N VAL A 16 14.00 12.21 -12.35
CA VAL A 16 12.77 12.40 -11.56
C VAL A 16 11.58 11.70 -12.23
N LEU A 17 11.43 11.82 -13.55
CA LEU A 17 10.35 11.14 -14.28
C LEU A 17 10.50 9.62 -14.19
N ILE A 18 11.68 9.06 -14.44
CA ILE A 18 11.92 7.62 -14.39
C ILE A 18 11.64 7.08 -12.97
N LEU A 19 12.17 7.75 -11.94
CA LEU A 19 11.93 7.36 -10.56
C LEU A 19 10.47 7.60 -10.15
N GLY A 20 9.82 8.66 -10.63
CA GLY A 20 8.41 8.94 -10.39
C GLY A 20 7.49 7.90 -11.02
N PHE A 21 7.79 7.43 -12.22
CA PHE A 21 7.11 6.28 -12.84
C PHE A 21 7.35 4.98 -12.05
N ALA A 22 8.57 4.75 -11.55
CA ALA A 22 8.84 3.61 -10.70
C ALA A 22 8.06 3.69 -9.38
N PHE A 23 7.94 4.90 -8.81
CA PHE A 23 7.13 5.19 -7.63
C PHE A 23 5.66 4.89 -7.87
N PHE A 24 5.11 5.37 -9.00
CA PHE A 24 3.76 5.03 -9.44
C PHE A 24 3.56 3.52 -9.57
N ALA A 25 4.47 2.82 -10.26
CA ALA A 25 4.36 1.38 -10.48
C ALA A 25 4.39 0.55 -9.19
N THR A 26 5.06 1.04 -8.15
CA THR A 26 5.10 0.37 -6.85
C THR A 26 3.73 0.36 -6.18
N TYR A 27 2.99 1.46 -6.30
CA TYR A 27 1.65 1.56 -5.74
C TYR A 27 0.59 0.98 -6.65
N PHE A 28 0.81 0.98 -7.97
CA PHE A 28 -0.20 0.55 -8.91
C PHE A 28 -0.23 -0.98 -9.04
N GLY A 29 -1.06 -1.61 -8.23
CA GLY A 29 -1.25 -3.06 -8.20
C GLY A 29 -2.71 -3.48 -8.32
N ALA A 30 -3.00 -4.72 -7.96
CA ALA A 30 -4.32 -5.33 -8.06
C ALA A 30 -5.44 -4.55 -7.33
N GLY A 31 -5.16 -4.10 -6.10
CA GLY A 31 -6.12 -3.35 -5.29
C GLY A 31 -6.56 -2.05 -5.95
N ASN A 32 -5.61 -1.38 -6.55
CA ASN A 32 -5.75 -0.06 -7.14
C ASN A 32 -6.58 -0.06 -8.44
N LEU A 33 -6.79 -1.24 -9.01
CA LEU A 33 -7.69 -1.45 -10.14
C LEU A 33 -9.12 -1.75 -9.70
N ILE A 34 -9.29 -2.54 -8.63
CA ILE A 34 -10.62 -3.10 -8.28
C ILE A 34 -11.39 -2.25 -7.25
N PHE A 35 -10.70 -1.51 -6.37
CA PHE A 35 -11.38 -0.71 -5.35
C PHE A 35 -11.97 0.61 -5.89
N PRO A 36 -11.28 1.42 -6.71
CA PRO A 36 -11.84 2.70 -7.17
C PRO A 36 -13.18 2.56 -7.90
N PRO A 37 -13.39 1.61 -8.85
CA PRO A 37 -14.71 1.42 -9.46
C PRO A 37 -15.81 1.07 -8.46
N GLN A 38 -15.52 0.19 -7.49
CA GLN A 38 -16.50 -0.19 -6.47
C GLN A 38 -16.86 0.99 -5.57
N LEU A 39 -15.87 1.81 -5.19
CA LEU A 39 -16.10 3.02 -4.40
C LEU A 39 -16.90 4.07 -5.18
N GLY A 40 -16.67 4.15 -6.48
CA GLY A 40 -17.48 4.97 -7.39
C GLY A 40 -18.92 4.52 -7.47
N LEU A 41 -19.14 3.21 -7.65
CA LEU A 41 -20.48 2.58 -7.65
C LEU A 41 -21.25 2.93 -6.36
N ASN A 42 -20.57 2.86 -5.20
CA ASN A 42 -21.17 3.17 -3.90
C ASN A 42 -21.45 4.66 -3.72
N SER A 43 -20.58 5.52 -4.27
CA SER A 43 -20.66 6.99 -4.13
C SER A 43 -21.71 7.62 -5.07
N GLY A 44 -22.02 6.98 -6.19
CA GLY A 44 -23.01 7.49 -7.14
C GLY A 44 -22.83 8.96 -7.50
N SER A 45 -23.88 9.78 -7.39
CA SER A 45 -23.87 11.20 -7.69
C SER A 45 -22.94 12.04 -6.79
N ASP A 46 -22.58 11.54 -5.59
CA ASP A 46 -21.60 12.18 -4.68
C ASP A 46 -20.18 11.62 -4.86
N PHE A 47 -19.83 11.25 -6.09
CA PHE A 47 -18.52 10.67 -6.41
C PHE A 47 -17.35 11.60 -6.11
N LEU A 48 -17.53 12.93 -6.11
CA LEU A 48 -16.46 13.87 -5.74
C LEU A 48 -16.06 13.73 -4.27
N SER A 49 -17.04 13.53 -3.38
CA SER A 49 -16.80 13.23 -1.97
C SER A 49 -16.05 11.90 -1.81
N GLY A 50 -16.50 10.86 -2.54
CA GLY A 50 -15.79 9.58 -2.62
C GLY A 50 -14.36 9.72 -3.16
N LEU A 51 -14.18 10.50 -4.22
CA LEU A 51 -12.85 10.77 -4.80
C LEU A 51 -11.93 11.47 -3.79
N ALA A 52 -12.44 12.45 -3.03
CA ALA A 52 -11.67 13.12 -1.99
C ALA A 52 -11.21 12.13 -0.89
N GLY A 53 -12.11 11.25 -0.43
CA GLY A 53 -11.79 10.19 0.53
C GLY A 53 -10.72 9.23 0.02
N LEU A 54 -10.90 8.70 -1.18
CA LEU A 54 -9.92 7.80 -1.81
C LEU A 54 -8.58 8.50 -2.09
N THR A 55 -8.60 9.75 -2.54
CA THR A 55 -7.38 10.51 -2.80
C THR A 55 -6.56 10.69 -1.53
N LEU A 56 -7.22 11.00 -0.42
CA LEU A 56 -6.53 11.21 0.85
C LEU A 56 -5.92 9.91 1.37
N SER A 57 -6.68 8.81 1.41
CA SER A 57 -6.22 7.55 2.01
C SER A 57 -5.45 6.64 1.05
N GLY A 58 -5.89 6.51 -0.20
CA GLY A 58 -5.33 5.58 -1.16
C GLY A 58 -4.21 6.16 -2.04
N ILE A 59 -4.05 7.50 -2.07
CA ILE A 59 -3.00 8.15 -2.88
C ILE A 59 -2.06 8.97 -2.00
N PHE A 60 -2.61 9.96 -1.28
CA PHE A 60 -1.79 10.91 -0.51
C PHE A 60 -1.07 10.21 0.65
N LEU A 61 -1.78 9.47 1.52
CA LEU A 61 -1.17 8.83 2.68
C LEU A 61 -0.03 7.87 2.33
N PRO A 62 -0.14 6.97 1.32
CA PRO A 62 0.97 6.11 0.92
C PRO A 62 2.20 6.89 0.48
N ILE A 63 2.04 7.84 -0.44
CA ILE A 63 3.14 8.68 -0.96
C ILE A 63 3.77 9.47 0.18
N PHE A 64 2.94 10.07 1.03
CA PHE A 64 3.39 10.85 2.17
C PHE A 64 4.12 9.99 3.19
N THR A 65 3.67 8.75 3.43
CA THR A 65 4.37 7.78 4.29
C THR A 65 5.79 7.52 3.80
N LEU A 66 5.96 7.26 2.51
CA LEU A 66 7.28 7.01 1.95
C LEU A 66 8.18 8.25 2.03
N ILE A 67 7.63 9.46 1.80
CA ILE A 67 8.35 10.71 1.97
C ILE A 67 8.79 10.88 3.42
N VAL A 68 7.90 10.66 4.39
CA VAL A 68 8.22 10.79 5.82
C VAL A 68 9.30 9.78 6.23
N ILE A 69 9.20 8.52 5.81
CA ILE A 69 10.25 7.52 6.05
C ILE A 69 11.58 7.99 5.48
N GLY A 70 11.60 8.44 4.22
CA GLY A 70 12.81 8.92 3.58
C GLY A 70 13.39 10.17 4.24
N LEU A 71 12.56 11.10 4.74
CA LEU A 71 13.02 12.29 5.49
C LEU A 71 13.68 11.91 6.82
N ASN A 72 13.17 10.88 7.50
CA ASN A 72 13.73 10.37 8.76
C ASN A 72 14.96 9.45 8.55
N GLY A 73 15.24 9.07 7.32
CA GLY A 73 16.36 8.19 6.97
C GLY A 73 15.89 6.85 6.44
N ASP A 74 15.23 6.07 7.27
CA ASP A 74 14.70 4.74 6.95
C ASP A 74 13.56 4.35 7.90
N VAL A 75 13.02 3.13 7.73
CA VAL A 75 11.97 2.57 8.62
C VAL A 75 12.52 2.31 10.02
N HIS A 76 13.79 1.92 10.13
CA HIS A 76 14.43 1.64 11.42
C HIS A 76 14.43 2.89 12.31
N SER A 77 14.79 4.04 11.75
CA SER A 77 14.83 5.33 12.46
C SER A 77 13.48 5.74 13.07
N ILE A 78 12.36 5.33 12.44
CA ILE A 78 11.01 5.61 12.97
C ILE A 78 10.62 4.60 14.06
N THR A 79 11.07 3.36 13.93
CA THR A 79 10.64 2.24 14.80
C THR A 79 11.52 2.03 16.04
N GLU A 80 12.80 2.44 16.00
CA GLU A 80 13.76 2.19 17.08
C GLU A 80 13.33 2.81 18.43
N ARG A 81 12.67 3.99 18.40
CA ARG A 81 12.15 4.66 19.59
C ARG A 81 10.99 3.91 20.25
N VAL A 82 10.29 3.06 19.52
CA VAL A 82 9.25 2.16 20.06
C VAL A 82 9.91 0.97 20.78
N GLY A 83 10.97 0.40 20.20
CA GLY A 83 11.70 -0.71 20.81
C GLY A 83 12.68 -1.36 19.84
N LYS A 84 13.72 -1.99 20.39
CA LYS A 84 14.81 -2.62 19.60
C LYS A 84 14.31 -3.64 18.56
N ASN A 85 13.25 -4.36 18.85
CA ASN A 85 12.71 -5.40 17.98
C ASN A 85 11.54 -4.93 17.12
N THR A 86 11.06 -3.70 17.30
CA THR A 86 9.84 -3.21 16.62
C THR A 86 9.99 -3.24 15.11
N TYR A 87 11.17 -2.88 14.60
CA TYR A 87 11.48 -2.98 13.18
C TYR A 87 11.27 -4.41 12.64
N ASN A 88 11.86 -5.40 13.28
CA ASN A 88 11.77 -6.78 12.84
C ASN A 88 10.34 -7.34 12.97
N VAL A 89 9.64 -7.02 14.05
CA VAL A 89 8.25 -7.44 14.27
C VAL A 89 7.32 -6.82 13.23
N LEU A 90 7.46 -5.51 12.99
CA LEU A 90 6.67 -4.81 11.98
C LEU A 90 6.91 -5.41 10.59
N LEU A 91 8.18 -5.50 10.17
CA LEU A 91 8.48 -6.04 8.84
C LEU A 91 8.07 -7.50 8.70
N ALA A 92 8.25 -8.35 9.73
CA ALA A 92 7.76 -9.71 9.70
C ALA A 92 6.24 -9.78 9.50
N ALA A 93 5.47 -8.95 10.22
CA ALA A 93 4.03 -8.85 10.04
C ALA A 93 3.67 -8.39 8.60
N LEU A 94 4.38 -7.40 8.06
CA LEU A 94 4.17 -6.93 6.70
C LEU A 94 4.53 -7.98 5.64
N MET A 95 5.59 -8.79 5.87
CA MET A 95 5.95 -9.91 4.97
C MET A 95 4.88 -11.01 4.97
N LEU A 96 4.24 -11.27 6.12
CA LEU A 96 3.07 -12.16 6.17
C LEU A 96 1.89 -11.59 5.39
N VAL A 97 1.60 -10.29 5.53
CA VAL A 97 0.58 -9.61 4.71
C VAL A 97 0.88 -9.72 3.22
N CYS A 98 2.14 -9.53 2.81
CA CYS A 98 2.53 -9.73 1.41
C CYS A 98 2.24 -11.15 0.95
N THR A 99 2.72 -12.14 1.69
CA THR A 99 2.67 -13.56 1.30
C THR A 99 1.23 -14.09 1.23
N PHE A 100 0.36 -13.71 2.19
CA PHE A 100 -0.97 -14.28 2.30
C PHE A 100 -2.09 -13.40 1.74
N VAL A 101 -1.86 -12.10 1.53
CA VAL A 101 -2.91 -11.18 1.07
C VAL A 101 -2.53 -10.51 -0.24
N SER A 102 -1.42 -9.76 -0.27
CA SER A 102 -1.10 -8.88 -1.39
C SER A 102 -0.69 -9.66 -2.64
N ILE A 103 0.30 -10.54 -2.54
CA ILE A 103 0.79 -11.35 -3.67
C ILE A 103 -0.30 -12.29 -4.24
N PRO A 104 -1.06 -13.05 -3.41
CA PRO A 104 -2.16 -13.86 -3.94
C PRO A 104 -3.22 -13.04 -4.67
N ARG A 105 -3.56 -11.86 -4.13
CA ARG A 105 -4.53 -10.95 -4.74
C ARG A 105 -4.06 -10.45 -6.11
N THR A 106 -2.75 -10.14 -6.28
CA THR A 106 -2.21 -9.76 -7.60
C THR A 106 -2.36 -10.89 -8.61
N CYS A 107 -2.08 -12.14 -8.21
CA CYS A 107 -2.27 -13.31 -9.06
C CYS A 107 -3.74 -13.49 -9.46
N ALA A 108 -4.65 -13.52 -8.49
CA ALA A 108 -6.08 -13.68 -8.75
C ALA A 108 -6.63 -12.57 -9.66
N THR A 109 -6.23 -11.31 -9.42
CA THR A 109 -6.62 -10.16 -10.26
C THR A 109 -6.06 -10.27 -11.67
N ALA A 110 -4.79 -10.65 -11.84
CA ALA A 110 -4.18 -10.85 -13.16
C ALA A 110 -4.95 -11.89 -13.98
N ILE A 111 -5.40 -12.96 -13.35
CA ILE A 111 -6.12 -14.04 -14.02
C ILE A 111 -7.56 -13.61 -14.28
N GLN A 112 -8.33 -13.21 -13.25
CA GLN A 112 -9.77 -12.93 -13.38
C GLN A 112 -10.05 -11.72 -14.26
N LEU A 113 -9.29 -10.62 -14.10
CA LEU A 113 -9.45 -9.41 -14.90
C LEU A 113 -8.64 -9.45 -16.20
N GLY A 114 -7.36 -9.80 -16.09
CA GLY A 114 -6.44 -9.70 -17.23
C GLY A 114 -6.68 -10.77 -18.28
N ILE A 115 -6.85 -12.02 -17.86
CA ILE A 115 -6.97 -13.17 -18.77
C ILE A 115 -8.42 -13.57 -18.97
N GLN A 116 -9.14 -13.91 -17.91
CA GLN A 116 -10.52 -14.41 -18.02
C GLN A 116 -11.52 -13.33 -18.44
N GLY A 117 -11.23 -12.05 -18.23
CA GLY A 117 -11.98 -10.95 -18.82
C GLY A 117 -12.04 -11.00 -20.35
N ASN A 118 -10.98 -11.53 -21.01
CA ASN A 118 -10.90 -11.71 -22.47
C ASN A 118 -11.19 -13.16 -22.91
N LEU A 119 -10.85 -14.14 -22.07
CA LEU A 119 -10.96 -15.57 -22.33
C LEU A 119 -11.63 -16.27 -21.13
N PRO A 120 -12.97 -16.16 -20.98
CA PRO A 120 -13.68 -16.66 -19.79
C PRO A 120 -13.48 -18.16 -19.53
N ALA A 121 -13.24 -18.96 -20.56
CA ALA A 121 -13.00 -20.41 -20.46
C ALA A 121 -11.57 -20.78 -20.03
N ALA A 122 -10.67 -19.80 -19.85
CA ALA A 122 -9.28 -20.07 -19.47
C ALA A 122 -9.21 -20.69 -18.06
N PRO A 123 -8.49 -21.83 -17.89
CA PRO A 123 -8.50 -22.58 -16.64
C PRO A 123 -7.71 -21.84 -15.54
N PHE A 124 -8.36 -21.59 -14.39
CA PHE A 124 -7.81 -20.77 -13.31
C PHE A 124 -6.53 -21.38 -12.68
N ILE A 125 -6.59 -22.67 -12.29
CA ILE A 125 -5.49 -23.32 -11.56
C ILE A 125 -4.19 -23.39 -12.37
N PRO A 126 -4.16 -23.84 -13.66
CA PRO A 126 -2.96 -23.79 -14.48
C PRO A 126 -2.39 -22.38 -14.64
N LEU A 127 -3.25 -21.35 -14.73
CA LEU A 127 -2.82 -19.97 -14.83
C LEU A 127 -2.17 -19.46 -13.53
N VAL A 128 -2.68 -19.87 -12.35
CA VAL A 128 -2.05 -19.58 -11.05
C VAL A 128 -0.64 -20.17 -11.03
N ILE A 129 -0.48 -21.42 -11.42
CA ILE A 129 0.83 -22.09 -11.48
C ILE A 129 1.77 -21.35 -12.43
N ALA A 130 1.31 -21.05 -13.65
CA ALA A 130 2.10 -20.32 -14.64
C ALA A 130 2.53 -18.93 -14.13
N TYR A 131 1.62 -18.20 -13.48
CA TYR A 131 1.92 -16.89 -12.91
C TYR A 131 3.05 -16.94 -11.88
N PHE A 132 3.01 -17.89 -10.94
CA PHE A 132 4.06 -18.01 -9.93
C PHE A 132 5.37 -18.61 -10.45
N VAL A 133 5.34 -19.48 -11.46
CA VAL A 133 6.55 -19.95 -12.16
C VAL A 133 7.23 -18.77 -12.85
N ILE A 134 6.48 -17.95 -13.58
CA ILE A 134 7.00 -16.73 -14.22
C ILE A 134 7.54 -15.77 -13.17
N SER A 135 6.77 -15.50 -12.09
CA SER A 135 7.22 -14.62 -11.00
C SER A 135 8.52 -15.10 -10.39
N PHE A 136 8.64 -16.39 -10.09
CA PHE A 136 9.85 -16.97 -9.54
C PHE A 136 11.05 -16.84 -10.49
N PHE A 137 10.85 -17.08 -11.78
CA PHE A 137 11.92 -16.93 -12.78
C PHE A 137 12.51 -15.51 -12.77
N PHE A 138 11.66 -14.49 -12.65
CA PHE A 138 12.12 -13.10 -12.55
C PHE A 138 12.78 -12.79 -11.21
N VAL A 139 12.26 -13.31 -10.10
CA VAL A 139 12.81 -13.07 -8.75
C VAL A 139 14.13 -13.79 -8.52
N ALA A 140 14.37 -14.92 -9.18
CA ALA A 140 15.58 -15.72 -9.00
C ALA A 140 16.89 -14.99 -9.37
N ASP A 141 16.80 -13.93 -10.21
CA ASP A 141 17.91 -13.04 -10.59
C ASP A 141 17.81 -11.71 -9.82
N GLN A 142 18.21 -11.72 -8.54
CA GLN A 142 18.11 -10.61 -7.58
C GLN A 142 18.63 -9.26 -8.11
N ASN A 143 19.68 -9.25 -8.93
CA ASN A 143 20.39 -8.03 -9.33
C ASN A 143 19.72 -7.23 -10.47
N ASN A 144 18.88 -7.86 -11.28
CA ASN A 144 18.33 -7.25 -12.51
C ASN A 144 16.80 -7.08 -12.50
N VAL A 145 16.11 -7.52 -11.45
CA VAL A 145 14.65 -7.54 -11.38
C VAL A 145 14.05 -6.14 -11.55
N MET A 146 14.53 -5.18 -10.78
CA MET A 146 13.95 -3.82 -10.73
C MET A 146 14.20 -3.03 -12.04
N ASP A 147 15.37 -3.18 -12.64
CA ASP A 147 15.71 -2.45 -13.86
C ASP A 147 14.89 -2.93 -15.09
N ARG A 148 14.65 -4.22 -15.22
CA ARG A 148 13.87 -4.78 -16.32
C ARG A 148 12.39 -4.42 -16.22
N MET A 149 11.85 -4.35 -14.99
CA MET A 149 10.45 -4.04 -14.75
C MET A 149 10.13 -2.56 -14.97
N GLY A 150 10.94 -1.67 -14.42
CA GLY A 150 10.67 -0.22 -14.45
C GLY A 150 10.92 0.45 -15.80
N LYS A 151 11.81 -0.11 -16.65
CA LYS A 151 12.25 0.57 -17.86
C LYS A 151 11.30 0.44 -19.04
N TYR A 152 10.60 -0.69 -19.16
CA TYR A 152 9.77 -0.99 -20.34
C TYR A 152 8.30 -1.22 -19.98
N LEU A 153 8.02 -1.95 -18.89
CA LEU A 153 6.65 -2.33 -18.56
C LEU A 153 5.84 -1.18 -17.99
N THR A 154 6.43 -0.37 -17.12
CA THR A 154 5.73 0.71 -16.43
C THR A 154 5.26 1.85 -17.36
N PRO A 155 6.07 2.36 -18.31
CA PRO A 155 5.59 3.38 -19.25
C PRO A 155 4.46 2.88 -20.14
N LEU A 156 4.55 1.63 -20.63
CA LEU A 156 3.48 1.01 -21.43
C LEU A 156 2.19 0.87 -20.63
N LEU A 157 2.30 0.37 -19.40
CA LEU A 157 1.19 0.27 -18.45
C LEU A 157 0.52 1.62 -18.22
N ALA A 158 1.30 2.64 -17.86
CA ALA A 158 0.79 3.98 -17.60
C ALA A 158 0.10 4.59 -18.84
N LEU A 159 0.68 4.38 -20.02
CA LEU A 159 0.09 4.85 -21.29
C LEU A 159 -1.29 4.22 -21.54
N ILE A 160 -1.40 2.90 -21.42
CA ILE A 160 -2.68 2.20 -21.61
C ILE A 160 -3.72 2.71 -20.64
N LEU A 161 -3.36 2.83 -19.35
CA LEU A 161 -4.28 3.27 -18.30
C LEU A 161 -4.72 4.72 -18.49
N VAL A 162 -3.81 5.61 -18.89
CA VAL A 162 -4.14 7.01 -19.19
C VAL A 162 -5.09 7.09 -20.39
N ILE A 163 -4.88 6.31 -21.43
CA ILE A 163 -5.80 6.25 -22.59
C ILE A 163 -7.18 5.79 -22.14
N VAL A 164 -7.28 4.72 -21.35
CA VAL A 164 -8.56 4.22 -20.81
C VAL A 164 -9.23 5.27 -19.94
N ALA A 165 -8.46 5.95 -19.09
CA ALA A 165 -8.92 7.05 -18.26
C ALA A 165 -9.55 8.18 -19.09
N PHE A 166 -8.84 8.64 -20.11
CA PHE A 166 -9.34 9.69 -21.02
C PHE A 166 -10.62 9.25 -21.73
N VAL A 167 -10.65 8.05 -22.31
CA VAL A 167 -11.83 7.54 -22.99
C VAL A 167 -13.03 7.47 -22.04
N GLY A 168 -12.83 6.96 -20.81
CA GLY A 168 -13.91 6.83 -19.82
C GLY A 168 -14.42 8.17 -19.28
N ILE A 169 -13.57 9.20 -19.20
CA ILE A 169 -13.97 10.55 -18.75
C ILE A 169 -14.75 11.28 -19.85
N PHE A 170 -14.27 11.23 -21.09
CA PHE A 170 -14.86 11.97 -22.20
C PHE A 170 -16.08 11.29 -22.83
N ASN A 171 -16.27 9.98 -22.58
CA ASN A 171 -17.47 9.24 -22.99
C ASN A 171 -18.14 8.63 -21.74
N PRO A 172 -18.95 9.42 -20.99
CA PRO A 172 -19.59 8.95 -19.78
C PRO A 172 -20.44 7.70 -20.04
N LEU A 173 -20.26 6.66 -19.22
CA LEU A 173 -20.91 5.36 -19.40
C LEU A 173 -22.38 5.35 -18.95
N GLY A 174 -22.83 6.43 -18.32
CA GLY A 174 -24.19 6.63 -17.80
C GLY A 174 -24.24 7.82 -16.86
N THR A 175 -25.38 8.02 -16.22
CA THR A 175 -25.60 9.08 -15.23
C THR A 175 -25.55 8.51 -13.82
N PRO A 176 -24.69 9.05 -12.93
CA PRO A 176 -24.65 8.61 -11.54
C PRO A 176 -26.00 8.79 -10.85
N VAL A 177 -26.47 7.76 -10.13
CA VAL A 177 -27.68 7.80 -9.29
C VAL A 177 -27.33 8.17 -7.85
N ALA A 178 -28.34 8.28 -6.98
CA ALA A 178 -28.13 8.62 -5.57
C ALA A 178 -27.09 7.70 -4.90
N PRO A 179 -26.28 8.20 -3.96
CA PRO A 179 -25.31 7.39 -3.24
C PRO A 179 -25.97 6.19 -2.57
N ALA A 180 -25.28 5.07 -2.62
CA ALA A 180 -25.72 3.84 -2.00
C ALA A 180 -25.24 3.71 -0.53
N VAL A 181 -24.42 4.64 -0.08
CA VAL A 181 -23.86 4.72 1.27
C VAL A 181 -24.11 6.11 1.85
N ASP A 182 -24.34 6.19 3.17
CA ASP A 182 -24.68 7.46 3.84
C ASP A 182 -23.51 8.47 3.82
N HIS A 183 -22.27 7.99 3.87
CA HIS A 183 -21.06 8.80 3.95
C HIS A 183 -20.03 8.39 2.88
N PRO A 184 -20.18 8.81 1.60
CA PRO A 184 -19.29 8.44 0.51
C PRO A 184 -17.82 8.76 0.76
N PHE A 185 -17.51 9.90 1.38
CA PHE A 185 -16.14 10.24 1.78
C PHE A 185 -15.53 9.18 2.72
N VAL A 186 -16.23 8.84 3.80
CA VAL A 186 -15.74 7.89 4.80
C VAL A 186 -15.63 6.49 4.20
N ASN A 187 -16.64 6.06 3.43
CA ASN A 187 -16.62 4.79 2.73
C ASN A 187 -15.40 4.67 1.81
N ALA A 188 -15.13 5.70 1.01
CA ALA A 188 -14.00 5.70 0.09
C ALA A 188 -12.66 5.87 0.82
N PHE A 189 -12.60 6.63 1.91
CA PHE A 189 -11.42 6.76 2.75
C PHE A 189 -11.01 5.40 3.35
N LEU A 190 -11.95 4.69 3.95
CA LEU A 190 -11.72 3.35 4.51
C LEU A 190 -11.47 2.31 3.41
N GLY A 191 -12.15 2.45 2.26
CA GLY A 191 -11.90 1.64 1.08
C GLY A 191 -10.46 1.77 0.57
N GLY A 192 -9.85 2.96 0.69
CA GLY A 192 -8.45 3.18 0.37
C GLY A 192 -7.48 2.38 1.24
N TYR A 193 -7.83 2.02 2.48
CA TYR A 193 -7.01 1.11 3.31
C TYR A 193 -6.84 -0.27 2.65
N ASN A 194 -7.87 -0.74 1.94
CA ASN A 194 -7.86 -2.04 1.28
C ASN A 194 -6.94 -2.10 0.05
N THR A 195 -6.43 -0.97 -0.45
CA THR A 195 -5.36 -0.98 -1.45
C THR A 195 -4.07 -1.56 -0.85
N GLY A 196 -3.80 -1.29 0.43
CA GLY A 196 -2.62 -1.76 1.15
C GLY A 196 -1.38 -0.88 0.93
N ASP A 197 -1.50 0.24 0.25
CA ASP A 197 -0.38 1.04 -0.26
C ASP A 197 0.46 1.69 0.84
N VAL A 198 -0.13 2.05 2.00
CA VAL A 198 0.64 2.53 3.16
C VAL A 198 1.59 1.42 3.66
N LEU A 199 1.13 0.18 3.72
CA LEU A 199 1.97 -0.95 4.12
C LEU A 199 3.10 -1.18 3.12
N VAL A 200 2.80 -1.06 1.81
CA VAL A 200 3.80 -1.12 0.73
C VAL A 200 4.86 -0.03 0.90
N SER A 201 4.49 1.16 1.38
CA SER A 201 5.45 2.25 1.63
C SER A 201 6.52 1.86 2.64
N PHE A 202 6.15 1.17 3.73
CA PHE A 202 7.12 0.65 4.71
C PHE A 202 8.03 -0.42 4.12
N ILE A 203 7.49 -1.30 3.28
CA ILE A 203 8.23 -2.40 2.66
C ILE A 203 9.23 -1.88 1.63
N MET A 204 8.80 -0.94 0.79
CA MET A 204 9.55 -0.48 -0.37
C MET A 204 10.44 0.74 -0.11
N ALA A 205 10.37 1.33 1.09
CA ALA A 205 11.14 2.54 1.43
C ALA A 205 12.65 2.37 1.20
N ALA A 206 13.23 1.27 1.65
CA ALA A 206 14.65 1.00 1.49
C ALA A 206 15.05 0.92 0.01
N VAL A 207 14.24 0.24 -0.81
CA VAL A 207 14.46 0.08 -2.26
C VAL A 207 14.44 1.43 -2.96
N PHE A 208 13.47 2.30 -2.62
CA PHE A 208 13.38 3.64 -3.20
C PHE A 208 14.55 4.53 -2.83
N ILE A 209 14.89 4.56 -1.54
CA ILE A 209 16.02 5.35 -1.05
C ILE A 209 17.31 4.88 -1.73
N SER A 210 17.54 3.57 -1.84
CA SER A 210 18.68 2.98 -2.55
C SER A 210 18.69 3.35 -4.03
N SER A 211 17.54 3.34 -4.70
CA SER A 211 17.42 3.73 -6.12
C SER A 211 17.79 5.20 -6.35
N ILE A 212 17.43 6.10 -5.43
CA ILE A 212 17.82 7.52 -5.49
C ILE A 212 19.33 7.66 -5.34
N TYR A 213 19.94 6.93 -4.39
CA TYR A 213 21.41 6.90 -4.22
C TYR A 213 22.11 6.33 -5.45
N GLY A 214 21.57 5.27 -6.06
CA GLY A 214 22.09 4.67 -7.29
C GLY A 214 22.11 5.62 -8.49
N LYS A 215 21.24 6.65 -8.51
CA LYS A 215 21.27 7.74 -9.50
C LYS A 215 22.31 8.82 -9.19
N GLY A 216 23.03 8.70 -8.07
CA GLY A 216 24.09 9.63 -7.67
C GLY A 216 23.62 10.83 -6.83
N TYR A 217 22.38 10.79 -6.31
CA TYR A 217 21.85 11.82 -5.38
C TYR A 217 22.17 11.42 -3.95
N THR A 218 23.44 11.65 -3.52
CA THR A 218 23.98 11.12 -2.27
C THR A 218 23.77 12.04 -1.07
N THR A 219 23.51 13.33 -1.28
CA THR A 219 23.27 14.25 -0.17
C THR A 219 21.83 14.17 0.32
N VAL A 220 21.62 14.33 1.64
CA VAL A 220 20.28 14.31 2.27
C VAL A 220 19.33 15.31 1.59
N GLY A 221 19.81 16.53 1.30
CA GLY A 221 18.99 17.55 0.66
C GLY A 221 18.55 17.19 -0.75
N GLN A 222 19.43 16.57 -1.55
CA GLN A 222 19.09 16.09 -2.90
C GLN A 222 18.14 14.93 -2.86
N ARG A 223 18.41 13.93 -2.02
CA ARG A 223 17.53 12.77 -1.79
C ARG A 223 16.11 13.22 -1.47
N ASN A 224 15.97 14.14 -0.51
CA ASN A 224 14.67 14.62 -0.06
C ASN A 224 13.91 15.35 -1.18
N LYS A 225 14.59 16.22 -1.94
CA LYS A 225 13.99 16.91 -3.09
C LYS A 225 13.55 15.93 -4.18
N VAL A 226 14.41 14.98 -4.55
CA VAL A 226 14.07 13.95 -5.55
C VAL A 226 12.88 13.11 -5.09
N LEU A 227 12.86 12.71 -3.82
CA LEU A 227 11.75 11.93 -3.25
C LEU A 227 10.41 12.69 -3.35
N ILE A 228 10.40 13.98 -3.01
CA ILE A 228 9.19 14.81 -3.12
C ILE A 228 8.75 14.95 -4.58
N TYR A 229 9.67 15.22 -5.51
CA TYR A 229 9.32 15.36 -6.93
C TYR A 229 8.80 14.07 -7.52
N CYS A 230 9.40 12.92 -7.17
CA CYS A 230 8.90 11.61 -7.57
C CYS A 230 7.50 11.34 -6.99
N GLY A 231 7.28 11.75 -5.73
CA GLY A 231 5.95 11.68 -5.10
C GLY A 231 4.90 12.50 -5.84
N ILE A 232 5.23 13.71 -6.27
CA ILE A 232 4.32 14.56 -7.06
C ILE A 232 3.95 13.91 -8.40
N VAL A 233 4.94 13.38 -9.12
CA VAL A 233 4.70 12.67 -10.40
C VAL A 233 3.79 11.47 -10.18
N SER A 234 4.07 10.65 -9.17
CA SER A 234 3.25 9.49 -8.83
C SER A 234 1.84 9.90 -8.40
N PHE A 235 1.70 10.94 -7.58
CA PHE A 235 0.41 11.45 -7.13
C PHE A 235 -0.49 11.86 -8.30
N VAL A 236 0.04 12.62 -9.25
CA VAL A 236 -0.73 13.07 -10.41
C VAL A 236 -1.19 11.88 -11.26
N LEU A 237 -0.31 10.92 -11.53
CA LEU A 237 -0.65 9.72 -12.30
C LEU A 237 -1.71 8.87 -11.59
N LEU A 238 -1.53 8.62 -10.28
CA LEU A 238 -2.50 7.86 -9.50
C LEU A 238 -3.85 8.57 -9.44
N LEU A 239 -3.86 9.91 -9.25
CA LEU A 239 -5.10 10.69 -9.20
C LEU A 239 -5.87 10.62 -10.52
N ILE A 240 -5.20 10.72 -11.66
CA ILE A 240 -5.83 10.59 -12.97
C ILE A 240 -6.45 9.21 -13.12
N ILE A 241 -5.71 8.15 -12.81
CA ILE A 241 -6.16 6.77 -13.03
C ILE A 241 -7.23 6.36 -12.03
N TYR A 242 -7.02 6.57 -10.71
CA TYR A 242 -8.02 6.20 -9.69
C TYR A 242 -9.27 7.05 -9.80
N GLY A 243 -9.10 8.35 -10.08
CA GLY A 243 -10.22 9.27 -10.27
C GLY A 243 -11.08 8.88 -11.46
N SER A 244 -10.47 8.50 -12.59
CA SER A 244 -11.22 8.03 -13.76
C SER A 244 -11.94 6.71 -13.51
N LEU A 245 -11.28 5.74 -12.85
CA LEU A 245 -11.88 4.46 -12.50
C LEU A 245 -13.05 4.63 -11.52
N LEU A 246 -12.90 5.50 -10.52
CA LEU A 246 -13.97 5.84 -9.58
C LEU A 246 -15.13 6.53 -10.30
N TYR A 247 -14.85 7.50 -11.16
CA TYR A 247 -15.88 8.17 -11.96
C TYR A 247 -16.65 7.21 -12.87
N MET A 248 -15.95 6.31 -13.59
CA MET A 248 -16.60 5.28 -14.40
C MET A 248 -17.48 4.35 -13.55
N GLY A 249 -17.03 3.99 -12.35
CA GLY A 249 -17.84 3.24 -11.39
C GLY A 249 -19.11 3.99 -10.96
N ALA A 250 -19.00 5.31 -10.72
CA ALA A 250 -20.14 6.15 -10.40
C ALA A 250 -21.13 6.24 -11.56
N CYS A 251 -20.65 6.35 -12.81
CA CYS A 251 -21.51 6.41 -14.00
C CYS A 251 -22.37 5.16 -14.21
N VAL A 252 -21.95 4.01 -13.69
CA VAL A 252 -22.71 2.76 -13.80
C VAL A 252 -23.50 2.39 -12.53
N SER A 253 -23.58 3.32 -11.56
CA SER A 253 -24.22 3.07 -10.26
C SER A 253 -25.73 2.74 -10.33
N GLY A 254 -26.41 3.12 -11.40
CA GLY A 254 -27.80 2.78 -11.66
C GLY A 254 -28.01 1.40 -12.31
N ASP A 255 -26.95 0.77 -12.83
CA ASP A 255 -27.05 -0.41 -13.68
C ASP A 255 -26.62 -1.70 -12.99
N TYR A 256 -25.82 -1.60 -11.93
CA TYR A 256 -25.26 -2.76 -11.22
C TYR A 256 -25.58 -2.72 -9.73
N ALA A 257 -25.83 -3.91 -9.17
CA ALA A 257 -26.03 -4.07 -7.74
C ALA A 257 -24.71 -3.86 -6.99
N GLN A 258 -24.78 -3.32 -5.76
CA GLN A 258 -23.59 -3.02 -4.94
C GLN A 258 -22.76 -4.23 -4.53
N ASN A 259 -23.37 -5.42 -4.53
CA ASN A 259 -22.73 -6.68 -4.22
C ASN A 259 -22.09 -7.38 -5.43
N ILE A 260 -22.07 -6.73 -6.60
CA ILE A 260 -21.34 -7.24 -7.78
C ILE A 260 -19.87 -7.50 -7.42
N GLY A 261 -19.29 -8.58 -7.91
CA GLY A 261 -17.88 -8.88 -7.73
C GLY A 261 -16.97 -7.74 -8.25
N ARG A 262 -15.95 -7.37 -7.52
CA ARG A 262 -15.07 -6.24 -7.88
C ARG A 262 -14.42 -6.42 -9.23
N ALA A 263 -13.97 -7.64 -9.51
CA ALA A 263 -13.38 -8.00 -10.80
C ALA A 263 -14.43 -7.93 -11.92
N GLU A 264 -15.63 -8.45 -11.67
CA GLU A 264 -16.74 -8.45 -12.60
C GLU A 264 -17.17 -7.02 -12.96
N LEU A 265 -17.30 -6.14 -11.96
CA LEU A 265 -17.63 -4.72 -12.17
C LEU A 265 -16.63 -4.04 -13.11
N LEU A 266 -15.32 -4.24 -12.88
CA LEU A 266 -14.31 -3.60 -13.73
C LEU A 266 -14.35 -4.14 -15.16
N VAL A 267 -14.53 -5.45 -15.36
CA VAL A 267 -14.71 -6.04 -16.69
C VAL A 267 -15.92 -5.43 -17.39
N ALA A 268 -17.06 -5.33 -16.69
CA ALA A 268 -18.29 -4.74 -17.23
C ALA A 268 -18.10 -3.26 -17.62
N ILE A 269 -17.38 -2.48 -16.82
CA ILE A 269 -17.03 -1.08 -17.13
C ILE A 269 -16.17 -1.03 -18.39
N ILE A 270 -15.12 -1.86 -18.49
CA ILE A 270 -14.21 -1.85 -19.65
C ILE A 270 -14.94 -2.26 -20.93
N GLN A 271 -15.84 -3.25 -20.86
CA GLN A 271 -16.68 -3.65 -22.00
C GLN A 271 -17.54 -2.49 -22.52
N ARG A 272 -18.07 -1.66 -21.62
CA ARG A 272 -18.85 -0.47 -22.01
C ARG A 272 -18.00 0.66 -22.59
N VAL A 273 -16.74 0.81 -22.13
CA VAL A 273 -15.80 1.76 -22.74
C VAL A 273 -15.52 1.38 -24.19
N GLY A 274 -15.43 0.09 -24.47
CA GLY A 274 -15.29 -0.43 -25.82
C GLY A 274 -14.57 -1.78 -25.88
N THR A 275 -15.02 -2.65 -26.75
CA THR A 275 -14.43 -3.99 -26.90
C THR A 275 -12.94 -3.97 -27.30
N TRP A 276 -12.50 -2.93 -28.01
CA TRP A 276 -11.11 -2.75 -28.41
C TRP A 276 -10.17 -2.50 -27.22
N VAL A 277 -10.70 -2.00 -26.09
CA VAL A 277 -9.94 -1.72 -24.87
C VAL A 277 -9.69 -3.00 -24.06
N MET A 278 -10.50 -4.02 -24.23
CA MET A 278 -10.47 -5.26 -23.43
C MET A 278 -9.09 -5.93 -23.43
N VAL A 279 -8.50 -6.16 -24.62
CA VAL A 279 -7.20 -6.83 -24.73
C VAL A 279 -6.05 -5.97 -24.20
N PRO A 280 -5.87 -4.69 -24.59
CA PRO A 280 -4.85 -3.82 -24.01
C PRO A 280 -4.96 -3.72 -22.48
N MET A 281 -6.19 -3.56 -21.95
CA MET A 281 -6.40 -3.49 -20.51
C MET A 281 -6.06 -4.80 -19.82
N GLY A 282 -6.44 -5.95 -20.38
CA GLY A 282 -6.07 -7.26 -19.88
C GLY A 282 -4.55 -7.44 -19.77
N ILE A 283 -3.81 -7.03 -20.79
CA ILE A 283 -2.35 -7.06 -20.79
C ILE A 283 -1.81 -6.12 -19.69
N ALA A 284 -2.33 -4.88 -19.59
CA ALA A 284 -1.90 -3.93 -18.58
C ALA A 284 -2.12 -4.46 -17.15
N VAL A 285 -3.29 -5.09 -16.89
CA VAL A 285 -3.60 -5.71 -15.60
C VAL A 285 -2.62 -6.82 -15.26
N VAL A 286 -2.36 -7.75 -16.20
CA VAL A 286 -1.40 -8.84 -15.96
C VAL A 286 -0.02 -8.30 -15.66
N LEU A 287 0.45 -7.34 -16.44
CA LEU A 287 1.77 -6.74 -16.26
C LEU A 287 1.89 -5.98 -14.93
N ALA A 288 0.90 -5.17 -14.58
CA ALA A 288 0.86 -4.45 -13.31
C ALA A 288 0.89 -5.39 -12.11
N CYS A 289 0.05 -6.42 -12.13
CA CYS A 289 -0.02 -7.41 -11.07
C CYS A 289 1.28 -8.22 -10.96
N LEU A 290 1.85 -8.63 -12.09
CA LEU A 290 3.08 -9.41 -12.13
C LEU A 290 4.27 -8.60 -11.58
N THR A 291 4.41 -7.34 -11.99
CA THR A 291 5.49 -6.47 -11.50
C THR A 291 5.39 -6.25 -9.99
N THR A 292 4.20 -5.98 -9.48
CA THR A 292 3.97 -5.83 -8.04
C THR A 292 4.30 -7.12 -7.28
N ALA A 293 3.85 -8.28 -7.76
CA ALA A 293 4.15 -9.57 -7.13
C ALA A 293 5.66 -9.86 -7.08
N ILE A 294 6.38 -9.65 -8.19
CA ILE A 294 7.81 -9.86 -8.27
C ILE A 294 8.55 -8.99 -7.24
N GLY A 295 8.21 -7.69 -7.15
CA GLY A 295 8.79 -6.78 -6.17
C GLY A 295 8.54 -7.21 -4.73
N GLN A 296 7.31 -7.62 -4.41
CA GLN A 296 6.94 -8.07 -3.07
C GLN A 296 7.57 -9.43 -2.70
N ILE A 297 7.61 -10.41 -3.63
CA ILE A 297 8.29 -11.68 -3.39
C ILE A 297 9.79 -11.45 -3.13
N ALA A 298 10.43 -10.56 -3.89
CA ALA A 298 11.82 -10.21 -3.68
C ALA A 298 12.05 -9.59 -2.29
N ALA A 299 11.18 -8.65 -1.87
CA ALA A 299 11.25 -8.03 -0.55
C ALA A 299 11.07 -9.05 0.59
N VAL A 300 10.09 -9.97 0.47
CA VAL A 300 9.88 -11.07 1.43
C VAL A 300 11.11 -11.96 1.51
N ALA A 301 11.69 -12.33 0.37
CA ALA A 301 12.85 -13.20 0.30
C ALA A 301 14.09 -12.54 0.90
N GLU A 302 14.35 -11.28 0.60
CA GLU A 302 15.49 -10.54 1.11
C GLU A 302 15.39 -10.31 2.63
N PHE A 303 14.23 -9.81 3.10
CA PHE A 303 14.03 -9.59 4.54
C PHE A 303 14.16 -10.88 5.33
N THR A 304 13.48 -11.97 4.92
CA THR A 304 13.48 -13.22 5.66
C THR A 304 14.86 -13.89 5.68
N SER A 305 15.58 -13.85 4.54
CA SER A 305 16.94 -14.36 4.45
C SER A 305 17.87 -13.59 5.39
N THR A 306 17.81 -12.26 5.37
CA THR A 306 18.63 -11.40 6.25
C THR A 306 18.27 -11.57 7.72
N ALA A 307 16.98 -11.59 8.07
CA ALA A 307 16.50 -11.75 9.44
C ALA A 307 16.87 -13.11 10.05
N THR A 308 17.00 -14.15 9.22
CA THR A 308 17.45 -15.50 9.65
C THR A 308 18.98 -15.67 9.65
N GLY A 309 19.72 -14.59 9.37
CA GLY A 309 21.19 -14.66 9.26
C GLY A 309 21.66 -15.55 8.11
N ASN A 310 20.94 -15.54 7.00
CA ASN A 310 21.16 -16.36 5.80
C ASN A 310 21.08 -17.88 6.03
N ARG A 311 20.48 -18.32 7.14
CA ARG A 311 20.20 -19.76 7.38
C ARG A 311 19.21 -20.31 6.35
N ILE A 312 18.25 -19.49 5.94
CA ILE A 312 17.34 -19.79 4.83
C ILE A 312 17.76 -18.88 3.66
N SER A 313 18.11 -19.50 2.55
CA SER A 313 18.59 -18.73 1.39
C SER A 313 17.45 -17.94 0.74
N TYR A 314 17.81 -16.81 0.10
CA TYR A 314 16.87 -15.98 -0.67
C TYR A 314 15.97 -16.80 -1.61
N LYS A 315 16.56 -17.73 -2.37
CA LYS A 315 15.81 -18.59 -3.32
C LYS A 315 14.83 -19.53 -2.62
N GLN A 316 15.20 -20.10 -1.47
CA GLN A 316 14.30 -20.98 -0.70
C GLN A 316 13.09 -20.20 -0.18
N VAL A 317 13.30 -18.98 0.33
CA VAL A 317 12.20 -18.13 0.79
C VAL A 317 11.32 -17.72 -0.39
N ALA A 318 11.90 -17.34 -1.52
CA ALA A 318 11.13 -16.99 -2.72
C ALA A 318 10.24 -18.14 -3.21
N VAL A 319 10.77 -19.38 -3.23
CA VAL A 319 9.98 -20.57 -3.58
C VAL A 319 8.84 -20.79 -2.58
N ALA A 320 9.14 -20.75 -1.28
CA ALA A 320 8.14 -20.93 -0.24
C ALA A 320 7.03 -19.85 -0.33
N CYS A 321 7.42 -18.59 -0.53
CA CYS A 321 6.49 -17.48 -0.74
C CYS A 321 5.59 -17.71 -1.95
N CYS A 322 6.15 -18.13 -3.09
CA CYS A 322 5.38 -18.45 -4.30
C CYS A 322 4.37 -19.57 -4.06
N ILE A 323 4.77 -20.65 -3.38
CA ILE A 323 3.89 -21.79 -3.08
C ILE A 323 2.74 -21.36 -2.16
N LEU A 324 3.05 -20.69 -1.04
CA LEU A 324 2.04 -20.22 -0.09
C LEU A 324 1.06 -19.24 -0.73
N SER A 325 1.60 -18.29 -1.51
CA SER A 325 0.77 -17.34 -2.23
C SER A 325 -0.08 -18.00 -3.32
N ALA A 326 0.43 -19.03 -4.01
CA ALA A 326 -0.34 -19.78 -4.99
C ALA A 326 -1.54 -20.49 -4.36
N LEU A 327 -1.35 -21.15 -3.21
CA LEU A 327 -2.42 -21.80 -2.47
C LEU A 327 -3.50 -20.79 -2.05
N THR A 328 -3.08 -19.63 -1.54
CA THR A 328 -4.00 -18.56 -1.12
C THR A 328 -4.73 -17.94 -2.32
N ALA A 329 -4.08 -17.81 -3.47
CA ALA A 329 -4.67 -17.24 -4.69
C ALA A 329 -5.87 -18.06 -5.21
N LEU A 330 -5.97 -19.35 -4.87
CA LEU A 330 -7.10 -20.20 -5.22
C LEU A 330 -8.43 -19.71 -4.64
N LEU A 331 -8.43 -18.87 -3.61
CA LEU A 331 -9.63 -18.24 -3.05
C LEU A 331 -10.23 -17.18 -4.00
N GLY A 332 -9.50 -16.75 -5.03
CA GLY A 332 -9.91 -15.66 -5.91
C GLY A 332 -9.85 -14.29 -5.20
N VAL A 333 -10.14 -13.21 -5.95
CA VAL A 333 -10.02 -11.83 -5.42
C VAL A 333 -10.96 -11.59 -4.25
N ASP A 334 -12.26 -11.88 -4.41
CA ASP A 334 -13.26 -11.61 -3.37
C ASP A 334 -13.07 -12.52 -2.15
N GLY A 335 -12.67 -13.77 -2.35
CA GLY A 335 -12.34 -14.68 -1.26
C GLY A 335 -11.17 -14.16 -0.41
N ILE A 336 -10.09 -13.69 -1.03
CA ILE A 336 -8.95 -13.13 -0.32
C ILE A 336 -9.37 -11.90 0.49
N VAL A 337 -10.12 -10.98 -0.11
CA VAL A 337 -10.58 -9.76 0.58
C VAL A 337 -11.51 -10.09 1.75
N THR A 338 -12.42 -11.05 1.58
CA THR A 338 -13.41 -11.41 2.60
C THR A 338 -12.80 -12.17 3.76
N TYR A 339 -11.98 -13.19 3.48
CA TYR A 339 -11.48 -14.11 4.52
C TYR A 339 -10.16 -13.70 5.15
N ILE A 340 -9.34 -12.91 4.44
CA ILE A 340 -7.99 -12.56 4.90
C ILE A 340 -7.82 -11.03 5.03
N GLY A 341 -8.72 -10.24 4.46
CA GLY A 341 -8.64 -8.76 4.45
C GLY A 341 -8.60 -8.11 5.84
N TRP A 342 -9.10 -8.78 6.88
CA TRP A 342 -9.03 -8.32 8.29
C TRP A 342 -7.59 -8.04 8.75
N ILE A 343 -6.58 -8.68 8.15
CA ILE A 343 -5.17 -8.45 8.47
C ILE A 343 -4.77 -6.99 8.18
N PHE A 344 -5.34 -6.38 7.13
CA PHE A 344 -5.13 -4.95 6.88
C PHE A 344 -5.64 -4.09 8.03
N GLY A 345 -6.80 -4.43 8.60
CA GLY A 345 -7.35 -3.75 9.77
C GLY A 345 -6.42 -3.79 10.99
N ILE A 346 -5.64 -4.85 11.16
CA ILE A 346 -4.66 -4.96 12.24
C ILE A 346 -3.38 -4.19 11.92
N CYS A 347 -2.86 -4.28 10.70
CA CYS A 347 -1.55 -3.71 10.36
C CYS A 347 -1.60 -2.22 9.99
N TYR A 348 -2.73 -1.74 9.45
CA TYR A 348 -2.83 -0.38 8.93
C TYR A 348 -2.77 0.69 10.04
N PRO A 349 -3.55 0.60 11.15
CA PRO A 349 -3.52 1.61 12.20
C PRO A 349 -2.15 1.79 12.88
N PRO A 350 -1.39 0.74 13.25
CA PRO A 350 -0.03 0.91 13.74
C PRO A 350 0.92 1.60 12.75
N CYS A 351 0.80 1.31 11.45
CA CYS A 351 1.59 1.99 10.43
C CYS A 351 1.23 3.49 10.33
N LEU A 352 -0.06 3.84 10.43
CA LEU A 352 -0.47 5.24 10.51
C LEU A 352 0.03 5.92 11.79
N ALA A 353 0.00 5.23 12.93
CA ALA A 353 0.58 5.74 14.17
C ALA A 353 2.08 6.04 14.01
N LEU A 354 2.83 5.13 13.39
CA LEU A 354 4.25 5.32 13.09
C LEU A 354 4.48 6.48 12.10
N LEU A 355 3.61 6.63 11.10
CA LEU A 355 3.65 7.78 10.18
C LEU A 355 3.50 9.09 10.94
N VAL A 356 2.47 9.22 11.78
CA VAL A 356 2.23 10.42 12.59
C VAL A 356 3.41 10.69 13.51
N LEU A 357 3.93 9.67 14.18
CA LEU A 357 5.10 9.79 15.05
C LEU A 357 6.37 10.16 14.26
N GLY A 358 6.53 9.71 13.04
CA GLY A 358 7.61 10.13 12.14
C GLY A 358 7.59 11.63 11.83
N ILE A 359 6.40 12.25 11.79
CA ILE A 359 6.20 13.68 11.56
C ILE A 359 6.47 14.49 12.83
N ILE A 360 5.81 14.08 13.93
CA ILE A 360 5.84 14.84 15.19
C ILE A 360 6.98 14.43 16.12
N GLY A 361 7.80 13.45 15.72
CA GLY A 361 8.79 12.81 16.58
C GLY A 361 9.79 13.75 17.23
N ARG A 362 10.17 14.82 16.53
CA ARG A 362 11.07 15.86 17.07
C ARG A 362 10.46 16.64 18.26
N PHE A 363 9.14 16.63 18.37
CA PHE A 363 8.42 17.31 19.47
C PHE A 363 8.10 16.38 20.62
N MET A 364 8.40 15.08 20.50
CA MET A 364 8.06 14.09 21.52
C MET A 364 9.05 14.16 22.69
N PRO A 365 8.57 14.27 23.93
CA PRO A 365 9.42 14.48 25.11
C PRO A 365 10.27 13.25 25.45
N ASN A 366 9.78 12.04 25.16
CA ASN A 366 10.46 10.79 25.51
C ASN A 366 10.02 9.61 24.64
N ASN A 367 10.75 8.49 24.73
CA ASN A 367 10.46 7.28 23.97
C ASN A 367 9.23 6.51 24.51
N SER A 368 8.82 6.75 25.74
CA SER A 368 7.63 6.10 26.31
C SER A 368 6.34 6.58 25.64
N ALA A 369 6.31 7.83 25.13
CA ALA A 369 5.23 8.34 24.31
C ALA A 369 5.07 7.55 23.01
N TYR A 370 6.18 7.20 22.34
CA TYR A 370 6.18 6.35 21.14
C TYR A 370 5.64 4.95 21.45
N LYS A 371 6.15 4.31 22.51
CA LYS A 371 5.71 2.98 22.95
C LYS A 371 4.23 2.95 23.26
N GLY A 372 3.77 3.90 24.09
CA GLY A 372 2.37 4.01 24.49
C GLY A 372 1.43 4.13 23.30
N SER A 373 1.74 5.05 22.35
CA SER A 373 0.93 5.25 21.14
C SER A 373 0.83 3.98 20.29
N VAL A 374 1.96 3.39 19.92
CA VAL A 374 1.98 2.24 18.99
C VAL A 374 1.37 1.01 19.64
N TYR A 375 1.65 0.73 20.93
CA TYR A 375 1.13 -0.45 21.60
C TYR A 375 -0.40 -0.36 21.82
N LEU A 376 -0.92 0.80 22.26
CA LEU A 376 -2.37 0.95 22.44
C LEU A 376 -3.12 0.92 21.10
N VAL A 377 -2.58 1.52 20.03
CA VAL A 377 -3.16 1.42 18.70
C VAL A 377 -3.16 -0.03 18.22
N THR A 378 -2.04 -0.77 18.40
CA THR A 378 -1.96 -2.17 17.99
C THR A 378 -2.96 -3.03 18.77
N LEU A 379 -3.08 -2.82 20.08
CA LEU A 379 -4.05 -3.54 20.91
C LEU A 379 -5.49 -3.25 20.45
N PHE A 380 -5.81 -1.99 20.18
CA PHE A 380 -7.14 -1.61 19.68
C PHE A 380 -7.42 -2.22 18.31
N ALA A 381 -6.47 -2.18 17.38
CA ALA A 381 -6.59 -2.79 16.05
C ALA A 381 -6.83 -4.31 16.14
N LEU A 382 -6.20 -5.00 17.09
CA LEU A 382 -6.46 -6.41 17.37
C LEU A 382 -7.89 -6.64 17.90
N LEU A 383 -8.36 -5.80 18.84
CA LEU A 383 -9.72 -5.89 19.37
C LEU A 383 -10.79 -5.65 18.29
N GLU A 384 -10.52 -4.71 17.39
CA GLU A 384 -11.46 -4.34 16.32
C GLU A 384 -11.49 -5.36 15.17
N SER A 385 -10.33 -5.87 14.74
CA SER A 385 -10.20 -6.57 13.46
C SER A 385 -9.88 -8.06 13.57
N LEU A 386 -9.30 -8.56 14.69
CA LEU A 386 -8.91 -9.97 14.78
C LEU A 386 -10.13 -10.88 14.88
N PRO A 387 -10.35 -11.81 13.93
CA PRO A 387 -11.46 -12.76 14.00
C PRO A 387 -11.43 -13.57 15.32
N GLY A 388 -12.58 -13.76 15.92
CA GLY A 388 -12.69 -14.38 17.24
C GLY A 388 -12.60 -13.37 18.39
N LEU A 389 -11.56 -12.53 18.44
CA LEU A 389 -11.42 -11.49 19.47
C LEU A 389 -12.46 -10.38 19.29
N SER A 390 -12.63 -9.89 18.08
CA SER A 390 -13.62 -8.88 17.71
C SER A 390 -15.08 -9.34 17.91
N SER A 391 -15.32 -10.64 17.99
CA SER A 391 -16.66 -11.19 18.27
C SER A 391 -17.02 -11.19 19.77
N LEU A 392 -16.05 -11.06 20.68
CA LEU A 392 -16.24 -11.11 22.11
C LEU A 392 -16.97 -9.86 22.62
N GLY A 393 -17.87 -10.03 23.58
CA GLY A 393 -18.73 -8.97 24.10
C GLY A 393 -17.95 -7.76 24.64
N PHE A 394 -16.84 -8.00 25.38
CA PHE A 394 -16.03 -6.92 25.91
C PHE A 394 -15.30 -6.14 24.80
N ALA A 395 -14.81 -6.83 23.76
CA ALA A 395 -14.14 -6.17 22.63
C ALA A 395 -15.11 -5.27 21.86
N LYS A 396 -16.32 -5.78 21.57
CA LYS A 396 -17.41 -4.99 20.97
C LYS A 396 -17.77 -3.78 21.80
N ALA A 397 -17.87 -3.93 23.15
CA ALA A 397 -18.19 -2.83 24.04
C ALA A 397 -17.10 -1.75 24.04
N ILE A 398 -15.81 -2.12 24.06
CA ILE A 398 -14.68 -1.19 23.98
C ILE A 398 -14.70 -0.44 22.65
N VAL A 399 -14.83 -1.16 21.53
CA VAL A 399 -14.84 -0.55 20.20
C VAL A 399 -16.05 0.38 20.05
N ALA A 400 -17.25 -0.05 20.46
CA ALA A 400 -18.46 0.77 20.37
C ALA A 400 -18.42 2.00 21.28
N ALA A 401 -17.76 1.91 22.44
CA ALA A 401 -17.58 3.04 23.36
C ALA A 401 -16.50 4.04 22.90
N THR A 402 -15.65 3.62 21.94
CA THR A 402 -14.56 4.48 21.47
C THR A 402 -15.08 5.47 20.43
N PRO A 403 -14.94 6.79 20.66
CA PRO A 403 -15.31 7.80 19.67
C PRO A 403 -14.67 7.54 18.31
N LEU A 404 -15.39 7.88 17.24
CA LEU A 404 -14.95 7.70 15.83
C LEU A 404 -14.88 6.25 15.34
N SER A 405 -15.09 5.23 16.16
CA SER A 405 -15.07 3.82 15.73
C SER A 405 -16.13 3.51 14.66
N THR A 406 -17.32 4.13 14.77
CA THR A 406 -18.40 4.01 13.78
C THR A 406 -17.98 4.47 12.37
N TYR A 407 -16.98 5.35 12.32
CA TYR A 407 -16.40 5.86 11.07
C TYR A 407 -15.06 5.20 10.73
N GLY A 408 -14.65 4.13 11.45
CA GLY A 408 -13.38 3.43 11.22
C GLY A 408 -12.11 4.20 11.66
N PHE A 409 -12.28 5.26 12.43
CA PHE A 409 -11.17 6.07 12.98
C PHE A 409 -10.97 5.85 14.48
N GLY A 410 -11.51 4.77 15.04
CA GLY A 410 -11.43 4.46 16.47
C GLY A 410 -9.99 4.38 17.01
N TRP A 411 -9.02 4.04 16.18
CA TRP A 411 -7.60 3.95 16.55
C TRP A 411 -6.97 5.30 16.97
N ILE A 412 -7.57 6.44 16.59
CA ILE A 412 -7.07 7.78 16.94
C ILE A 412 -7.13 8.01 18.46
N VAL A 413 -8.18 7.53 19.12
CA VAL A 413 -8.34 7.70 20.58
C VAL A 413 -7.26 6.94 21.35
N PRO A 414 -7.02 5.63 21.14
CA PRO A 414 -5.88 4.92 21.73
C PRO A 414 -4.53 5.56 21.41
N PHE A 415 -4.35 6.11 20.21
CA PHE A 415 -3.13 6.82 19.82
C PHE A 415 -2.88 8.02 20.75
N ILE A 416 -3.88 8.88 20.95
CA ILE A 416 -3.79 10.07 21.82
C ILE A 416 -3.59 9.68 23.28
N ILE A 417 -4.35 8.68 23.77
CA ILE A 417 -4.21 8.18 25.15
C ILE A 417 -2.80 7.63 25.36
N GLY A 418 -2.29 6.83 24.42
CA GLY A 418 -0.95 6.26 24.46
C GLY A 418 0.15 7.32 24.42
N LEU A 419 -0.05 8.37 23.65
CA LEU A 419 0.88 9.48 23.54
C LEU A 419 0.96 10.28 24.84
N ILE A 420 -0.18 10.65 25.40
CA ILE A 420 -0.25 11.42 26.66
C ILE A 420 0.22 10.56 27.83
N GLY A 421 -0.36 9.35 28.00
CA GLY A 421 0.00 8.45 29.10
C GLY A 421 1.47 8.02 29.05
N GLY A 422 1.98 7.70 27.86
CA GLY A 422 3.39 7.38 27.66
C GLY A 422 4.32 8.56 27.96
N SER A 423 3.92 9.80 27.59
CA SER A 423 4.69 11.00 27.93
C SER A 423 4.79 11.20 29.44
N ILE A 424 3.69 11.02 30.16
CA ILE A 424 3.63 11.14 31.62
C ILE A 424 4.50 10.05 32.30
N ILE A 425 4.31 8.78 31.91
CA ILE A 425 5.09 7.67 32.45
C ILE A 425 6.59 7.88 32.20
N GLY A 426 6.96 8.29 30.99
CA GLY A 426 8.36 8.53 30.64
C GLY A 426 8.97 9.67 31.44
N HIS A 427 8.20 10.70 31.80
CA HIS A 427 8.68 11.79 32.67
C HIS A 427 9.02 11.26 34.07
N PHE A 428 8.17 10.44 34.66
CA PHE A 428 8.42 9.85 35.98
C PHE A 428 9.57 8.84 35.97
N VAL A 429 9.70 8.03 34.93
CA VAL A 429 10.80 7.05 34.81
C VAL A 429 12.14 7.78 34.65
N SER A 430 12.23 8.81 33.81
CA SER A 430 13.47 9.59 33.65
C SER A 430 13.84 10.37 34.91
N ALA A 431 12.86 10.76 35.72
CA ALA A 431 13.12 11.43 37.00
C ALA A 431 13.61 10.47 38.11
N SER A 432 13.42 9.15 37.92
CA SER A 432 13.86 8.11 38.87
C SER A 432 15.20 7.47 38.54
N GLU A 433 15.77 7.71 37.35
CA GLU A 433 17.15 7.32 37.06
C GLU A 433 18.11 8.27 37.79
N PRO A 434 19.04 7.75 38.65
CA PRO A 434 20.05 8.60 39.27
C PRO A 434 20.89 9.22 38.17
N VAL A 435 21.11 10.53 38.25
CA VAL A 435 22.10 11.22 37.44
C VAL A 435 23.45 10.58 37.76
N GLU A 436 23.89 9.62 36.95
CA GLU A 436 25.30 9.23 36.97
C GLU A 436 26.07 10.49 36.57
N ALA A 437 26.68 11.09 37.60
CA ALA A 437 27.56 12.21 37.45
C ALA A 437 28.67 11.82 36.46
N GLU A 438 28.68 12.48 35.31
CA GLU A 438 29.86 12.51 34.44
C GLU A 438 31.02 12.97 35.28
N ALA A 439 31.79 12.04 35.81
CA ALA A 439 33.10 12.27 36.38
C ALA A 439 34.13 12.00 35.30
N LYS A 440 34.60 13.14 34.74
CA LYS A 440 35.82 13.34 33.96
C LYS A 440 35.92 12.73 32.56
#